data_d374f6b4688cbd19b181b08fefb56234
#
_entry.id   d374f6b4688cbd19b181b08fefb56234
#
_cell.length_a   1.000
_cell.length_b   1.000
_cell.length_c   1.000
_cell.angle_alpha   90.00
_cell.angle_beta   90.00
_cell.angle_gamma   90.00
#
_symmetry.space_group_name_H-M   'P 1'
#
loop_
_entity.id
_entity.type
_entity.pdbx_description
1 polymer ?
#
loop_
_entity_poly.entity_id
_entity_poly.type
_entity_poly.pdbx_seq_one_letter_code
_entity_poly.pdbx_strand_id
1 'polypeptide(L)'
;MPIDNVLKLYSETIQSSFLHYGFWDDPASVKIESLTLQDLKDAQLRYIEHLASFFPNNVDLVIDVGCGIGGNTEYLMNKGYAIETLSPDDYQKSVILEKFDHNIKFHHCKFENFNPKKQYDLILQSESACYIKIDEGF
;
A
#
# COMPACT_ATOMS: atom_id res chain seq x y z
N MET A 1 -0.36 3.55 -17.39
CA MET A 1 0.86 4.38 -17.23
C MET A 1 2.07 3.48 -17.41
N PRO A 2 3.20 4.02 -17.88
CA PRO A 2 4.40 3.21 -17.98
C PRO A 2 4.81 2.65 -16.62
N ILE A 3 5.45 1.48 -16.66
CA ILE A 3 5.97 0.79 -15.47
C ILE A 3 7.00 1.67 -14.77
N ASP A 4 6.85 1.85 -13.46
CA ASP A 4 7.87 2.46 -12.63
C ASP A 4 9.02 1.45 -12.41
N ASN A 5 10.07 1.60 -13.19
CA ASN A 5 11.22 0.69 -13.15
C ASN A 5 12.00 0.77 -11.82
N VAL A 6 11.92 1.90 -11.10
CA VAL A 6 12.59 2.07 -9.80
C VAL A 6 11.85 1.25 -8.75
N LEU A 7 10.52 1.36 -8.69
CA LEU A 7 9.70 0.56 -7.78
C LEU A 7 9.79 -0.93 -8.10
N LYS A 8 9.83 -1.29 -9.39
CA LYS A 8 10.03 -2.68 -9.80
C LYS A 8 11.37 -3.23 -9.29
N LEU A 9 12.48 -2.51 -9.56
CA LEU A 9 13.81 -2.91 -9.09
C LEU A 9 13.85 -3.03 -7.56
N TYR A 10 13.25 -2.07 -6.84
CA TYR A 10 13.19 -2.09 -5.38
C TYR A 10 12.46 -3.35 -4.87
N SER A 11 11.27 -3.64 -5.41
CA SER A 11 10.46 -4.80 -4.99
C SER A 11 11.19 -6.12 -5.24
N GLU A 12 11.84 -6.27 -6.40
CA GLU A 12 12.58 -7.47 -6.77
C GLU A 12 13.85 -7.67 -5.92
N THR A 13 14.49 -6.56 -5.50
CA THR A 13 15.72 -6.59 -4.69
C THR A 13 15.43 -6.90 -3.22
N ILE A 14 14.44 -6.21 -2.64
CA ILE A 14 14.09 -6.37 -1.21
C ILE A 14 13.30 -7.66 -0.97
N GLN A 15 12.57 -8.12 -1.99
CA GLN A 15 11.69 -9.29 -1.89
C GLN A 15 10.70 -9.17 -0.71
N SER A 16 10.12 -7.99 -0.56
CA SER A 16 9.07 -7.67 0.39
C SER A 16 7.77 -7.37 -0.35
N SER A 17 6.65 -7.58 0.30
CA SER A 17 5.33 -7.17 -0.19
C SER A 17 5.08 -5.67 -0.06
N PHE A 18 5.97 -4.91 0.55
CA PHE A 18 5.85 -3.48 0.80
C PHE A 18 6.89 -2.68 0.00
N LEU A 19 6.52 -1.45 -0.37
CA LEU A 19 7.41 -0.52 -1.10
C LEU A 19 7.88 0.67 -0.24
N HIS A 20 7.37 0.80 1.00
CA HIS A 20 7.78 1.86 1.94
C HIS A 20 8.94 1.44 2.85
N TYR A 21 9.53 2.41 3.56
CA TYR A 21 10.72 2.20 4.41
C TYR A 21 10.39 1.72 5.83
N GLY A 22 9.11 1.56 6.15
CA GLY A 22 8.66 1.03 7.44
C GLY A 22 8.54 2.08 8.55
N PHE A 23 8.09 1.60 9.71
CA PHE A 23 7.99 2.38 10.95
C PHE A 23 9.04 1.91 11.95
N TRP A 24 9.79 2.87 12.49
CA TRP A 24 10.88 2.65 13.43
C TRP A 24 10.56 3.38 14.73
N ASP A 25 10.38 2.63 15.82
CA ASP A 25 9.96 3.18 17.12
C ASP A 25 10.97 4.21 17.67
N ASP A 26 12.26 3.94 17.52
CA ASP A 26 13.34 4.85 17.87
C ASP A 26 14.41 4.88 16.78
N PRO A 27 14.24 5.72 15.75
CA PRO A 27 15.19 5.82 14.65
C PRO A 27 16.61 6.21 15.09
N ALA A 28 16.72 6.93 16.21
CA ALA A 28 18.01 7.38 16.74
C ALA A 28 18.85 6.25 17.34
N SER A 29 18.20 5.18 17.79
CA SER A 29 18.87 3.99 18.33
C SER A 29 19.33 2.99 17.26
N VAL A 30 18.90 3.18 16.01
CA VAL A 30 19.19 2.28 14.90
C VAL A 30 20.67 2.40 14.49
N LYS A 31 21.40 1.30 14.59
CA LYS A 31 22.78 1.22 14.10
C LYS A 31 22.78 0.78 12.65
N ILE A 32 22.99 1.72 11.73
CA ILE A 32 22.93 1.50 10.29
C ILE A 32 23.82 0.35 9.84
N GLU A 33 25.01 0.21 10.45
CA GLU A 33 26.01 -0.80 10.10
C GLU A 33 25.56 -2.24 10.42
N SER A 34 24.55 -2.40 11.29
CA SER A 34 24.03 -3.70 11.70
C SER A 34 22.63 -4.01 11.15
N LEU A 35 22.04 -3.10 10.37
CA LEU A 35 20.73 -3.31 9.76
C LEU A 35 20.74 -4.46 8.77
N THR A 36 19.73 -5.30 8.87
CA THR A 36 19.47 -6.41 7.95
C THR A 36 18.22 -6.16 7.11
N LEU A 37 18.05 -6.93 6.03
CA LEU A 37 16.81 -6.91 5.28
C LEU A 37 15.60 -7.37 6.11
N GLN A 38 15.83 -8.22 7.11
CA GLN A 38 14.76 -8.66 8.02
C GLN A 38 14.28 -7.49 8.89
N ASP A 39 15.19 -6.67 9.43
CA ASP A 39 14.82 -5.48 10.20
C ASP A 39 13.95 -4.51 9.38
N LEU A 40 14.27 -4.35 8.08
CA LEU A 40 13.45 -3.55 7.18
C LEU A 40 12.06 -4.17 6.99
N LYS A 41 11.96 -5.47 6.74
CA LYS A 41 10.67 -6.17 6.57
C LYS A 41 9.80 -6.07 7.83
N ASP A 42 10.42 -6.21 9.00
CA ASP A 42 9.73 -6.06 10.29
C ASP A 42 9.25 -4.62 10.53
N ALA A 43 10.06 -3.63 10.13
CA ALA A 43 9.65 -2.22 10.19
C ALA A 43 8.51 -1.92 9.20
N GLN A 44 8.51 -2.53 8.02
CA GLN A 44 7.44 -2.42 7.04
C GLN A 44 6.12 -3.01 7.57
N LEU A 45 6.17 -4.15 8.25
CA LEU A 45 5.00 -4.72 8.91
C LEU A 45 4.49 -3.83 10.03
N ARG A 46 5.38 -3.33 10.91
CA ARG A 46 5.00 -2.38 11.98
C ARG A 46 4.35 -1.12 11.43
N TYR A 47 4.73 -0.67 10.23
CA TYR A 47 4.12 0.51 9.61
C TYR A 47 2.62 0.32 9.36
N ILE A 48 2.21 -0.78 8.73
CA ILE A 48 0.79 -1.03 8.49
C ILE A 48 0.03 -1.35 9.78
N GLU A 49 0.66 -2.02 10.75
CA GLU A 49 0.08 -2.23 12.08
C GLU A 49 -0.20 -0.91 12.78
N HIS A 50 0.76 0.02 12.72
CA HIS A 50 0.61 1.36 13.28
C HIS A 50 -0.51 2.15 12.58
N LEU A 51 -0.55 2.16 11.25
CA LEU A 51 -1.65 2.80 10.51
C LEU A 51 -3.01 2.19 10.85
N ALA A 52 -3.13 0.88 10.88
CA ALA A 52 -4.38 0.20 11.19
C ALA A 52 -4.88 0.47 12.61
N SER A 53 -3.99 0.82 13.55
CA SER A 53 -4.36 1.18 14.91
C SER A 53 -5.19 2.47 15.01
N PHE A 54 -5.17 3.32 13.97
CA PHE A 54 -5.97 4.53 13.89
C PHE A 54 -7.31 4.33 13.18
N PHE A 55 -7.59 3.14 12.67
CA PHE A 55 -8.84 2.91 11.96
C PHE A 55 -10.03 3.00 12.91
N PRO A 56 -11.13 3.64 12.51
CA PRO A 56 -12.37 3.62 13.26
C PRO A 56 -12.90 2.19 13.46
N ASN A 57 -13.63 1.96 14.56
CA ASN A 57 -14.14 0.62 14.91
C ASN A 57 -15.19 0.05 13.93
N ASN A 58 -15.77 0.87 13.08
CA ASN A 58 -16.86 0.51 12.16
C ASN A 58 -16.44 0.55 10.69
N VAL A 59 -15.19 0.24 10.41
CA VAL A 59 -14.66 0.14 9.04
C VAL A 59 -14.83 -1.30 8.56
N ASP A 60 -15.55 -1.48 7.46
CA ASP A 60 -15.70 -2.77 6.78
C ASP A 60 -15.04 -2.75 5.40
N LEU A 61 -15.25 -1.68 4.62
CA LEU A 61 -14.77 -1.55 3.26
C LEU A 61 -13.73 -0.44 3.12
N VAL A 62 -12.54 -0.82 2.70
CA VAL A 62 -11.40 0.09 2.49
C VAL A 62 -11.05 0.17 1.01
N ILE A 63 -10.68 1.35 0.53
CA ILE A 63 -9.97 1.50 -0.74
C ILE A 63 -8.50 1.87 -0.46
N ASP A 64 -7.58 1.04 -0.96
CA ASP A 64 -6.13 1.24 -0.85
C ASP A 64 -5.63 1.98 -2.09
N VAL A 65 -5.39 3.29 -1.94
CA VAL A 65 -5.01 4.21 -3.02
C VAL A 65 -3.49 4.31 -3.10
N GLY A 66 -2.96 3.93 -4.27
CA GLY A 66 -1.52 3.74 -4.43
C GLY A 66 -1.04 2.48 -3.72
N CYS A 67 -1.76 1.39 -3.96
CA CYS A 67 -1.65 0.11 -3.26
C CYS A 67 -0.29 -0.61 -3.41
N GLY A 68 0.62 -0.05 -4.21
CA GLY A 68 1.92 -0.68 -4.47
C GLY A 68 1.77 -2.11 -4.99
N ILE A 69 2.49 -3.03 -4.40
CA ILE A 69 2.45 -4.46 -4.71
C ILE A 69 1.62 -5.26 -3.70
N GLY A 70 0.74 -4.59 -2.95
CA GLY A 70 -0.31 -5.20 -2.16
C GLY A 70 0.07 -5.64 -0.75
N GLY A 71 1.14 -5.15 -0.17
CA GLY A 71 1.52 -5.49 1.21
C GLY A 71 0.48 -5.04 2.23
N ASN A 72 0.09 -3.76 2.18
CA ASN A 72 -0.97 -3.24 3.06
C ASN A 72 -2.31 -3.94 2.80
N THR A 73 -2.65 -4.12 1.52
CA THR A 73 -3.85 -4.84 1.09
C THR A 73 -3.93 -6.24 1.71
N GLU A 74 -2.86 -7.03 1.57
CA GLU A 74 -2.78 -8.40 2.13
C GLU A 74 -2.93 -8.42 3.66
N TYR A 75 -2.21 -7.52 4.34
CA TYR A 75 -2.31 -7.39 5.79
C TYR A 75 -3.75 -7.10 6.24
N LEU A 76 -4.41 -6.13 5.61
CA LEU A 76 -5.77 -5.73 5.98
C LEU A 76 -6.80 -6.80 5.64
N MET A 77 -6.67 -7.50 4.51
CA MET A 77 -7.52 -8.66 4.19
C MET A 77 -7.39 -9.75 5.24
N ASN A 78 -6.17 -10.04 5.71
CA ASN A 78 -5.93 -11.02 6.78
C ASN A 78 -6.51 -10.58 8.14
N LYS A 79 -6.75 -9.28 8.33
CA LYS A 79 -7.46 -8.73 9.50
C LYS A 79 -8.99 -8.73 9.34
N GLY A 80 -9.50 -9.12 8.18
CA GLY A 80 -10.94 -9.27 7.92
C GLY A 80 -11.59 -8.07 7.20
N TYR A 81 -10.81 -7.07 6.78
CA TYR A 81 -11.34 -5.96 5.99
C TYR A 81 -11.64 -6.38 4.56
N ALA A 82 -12.73 -5.87 3.99
CA ALA A 82 -12.96 -5.91 2.55
C ALA A 82 -12.13 -4.79 1.89
N ILE A 83 -11.30 -5.15 0.91
CA ILE A 83 -10.36 -4.20 0.28
C ILE A 83 -10.60 -4.14 -1.23
N GLU A 84 -10.61 -2.93 -1.75
CA GLU A 84 -10.41 -2.66 -3.18
C GLU A 84 -9.12 -1.85 -3.34
N THR A 85 -8.45 -2.01 -4.46
CA THR A 85 -7.15 -1.40 -4.71
C THR A 85 -7.21 -0.43 -5.89
N LEU A 86 -6.39 0.61 -5.85
CA LEU A 86 -6.30 1.59 -6.92
C LEU A 86 -4.85 1.98 -7.18
N SER A 87 -4.44 1.90 -8.43
CA SER A 87 -3.19 2.46 -8.93
C SER A 87 -3.25 2.69 -10.44
N PRO A 88 -2.58 3.71 -10.98
CA PRO A 88 -2.42 3.89 -12.41
C PRO A 88 -1.28 3.07 -13.03
N ASP A 89 -0.48 2.38 -12.23
CA ASP A 89 0.74 1.68 -12.66
C ASP A 89 0.44 0.27 -13.17
N ASP A 90 0.96 -0.06 -14.36
CA ASP A 90 0.72 -1.35 -15.03
C ASP A 90 1.43 -2.52 -14.32
N TYR A 91 2.62 -2.27 -13.76
CA TYR A 91 3.36 -3.31 -13.03
C TYR A 91 2.65 -3.66 -11.73
N GLN A 92 2.25 -2.66 -10.94
CA GLN A 92 1.50 -2.87 -9.70
C GLN A 92 0.19 -3.63 -9.98
N LYS A 93 -0.54 -3.27 -11.04
CA LYS A 93 -1.74 -3.99 -11.46
C LYS A 93 -1.45 -5.48 -11.71
N SER A 94 -0.42 -5.79 -12.49
CA SER A 94 -0.10 -7.20 -12.80
C SER A 94 0.25 -7.99 -11.55
N VAL A 95 1.08 -7.42 -10.67
CA VAL A 95 1.49 -8.06 -9.42
C VAL A 95 0.31 -8.29 -8.48
N ILE A 96 -0.56 -7.28 -8.31
CA ILE A 96 -1.76 -7.38 -7.45
C ILE A 96 -2.71 -8.46 -7.96
N LEU A 97 -3.02 -8.45 -9.26
CA LEU A 97 -3.97 -9.42 -9.81
C LEU A 97 -3.43 -10.85 -9.73
N GLU A 98 -2.15 -11.06 -9.97
CA GLU A 98 -1.50 -12.36 -9.82
C GLU A 98 -1.48 -12.80 -8.34
N LYS A 99 -1.06 -11.92 -7.43
CA LYS A 99 -0.95 -12.20 -5.99
C LYS A 99 -2.27 -12.65 -5.36
N PHE A 100 -3.38 -12.09 -5.80
CA PHE A 100 -4.71 -12.38 -5.26
C PHE A 100 -5.57 -13.25 -6.19
N ASP A 101 -4.96 -14.00 -7.11
CA ASP A 101 -5.63 -14.91 -8.05
C ASP A 101 -6.79 -14.25 -8.80
N HIS A 102 -6.66 -12.97 -9.18
CA HIS A 102 -7.71 -12.14 -9.80
C HIS A 102 -8.99 -11.98 -8.96
N ASN A 103 -8.97 -12.33 -7.67
CA ASN A 103 -10.12 -12.23 -6.76
C ASN A 103 -10.23 -10.90 -6.03
N ILE A 104 -9.41 -9.92 -6.39
CA ILE A 104 -9.45 -8.57 -5.84
C ILE A 104 -9.93 -7.57 -6.90
N LYS A 105 -10.71 -6.58 -6.47
CA LYS A 105 -11.10 -5.49 -7.36
C LYS A 105 -10.00 -4.46 -7.45
N PHE A 106 -9.47 -4.29 -8.67
CA PHE A 106 -8.42 -3.33 -8.98
C PHE A 106 -8.97 -2.22 -9.88
N HIS A 107 -8.84 -0.97 -9.43
CA HIS A 107 -9.18 0.23 -10.18
C HIS A 107 -7.91 0.78 -10.86
N HIS A 108 -7.81 0.55 -12.17
CA HIS A 108 -6.65 0.96 -12.95
C HIS A 108 -6.81 2.40 -13.46
N CYS A 109 -6.62 3.36 -12.58
CA CYS A 109 -6.69 4.80 -12.89
C CYS A 109 -5.91 5.62 -11.87
N LYS A 110 -5.70 6.91 -12.18
CA LYS A 110 -5.29 7.89 -11.17
C LYS A 110 -6.45 8.17 -10.21
N PHE A 111 -6.13 8.56 -8.97
CA PHE A 111 -7.15 8.87 -7.97
C PHE A 111 -8.06 10.04 -8.41
N GLU A 112 -7.50 11.03 -9.06
CA GLU A 112 -8.22 12.20 -9.58
C GLU A 112 -9.27 11.83 -10.64
N ASN A 113 -9.11 10.69 -11.30
CA ASN A 113 -10.04 10.15 -12.29
C ASN A 113 -10.94 9.03 -11.74
N PHE A 114 -10.79 8.72 -10.44
CA PHE A 114 -11.59 7.69 -9.81
C PHE A 114 -13.01 8.17 -9.54
N ASN A 115 -13.98 7.48 -10.11
CA ASN A 115 -15.40 7.76 -9.88
C ASN A 115 -16.05 6.57 -9.18
N PRO A 116 -16.09 6.57 -7.85
CA PRO A 116 -16.64 5.44 -7.08
C PRO A 116 -18.15 5.33 -7.30
N LYS A 117 -18.62 4.10 -7.56
CA LYS A 117 -20.06 3.79 -7.66
C LYS A 117 -20.68 3.38 -6.32
N LYS A 118 -19.90 3.38 -5.25
CA LYS A 118 -20.29 3.06 -3.89
C LYS A 118 -19.48 3.87 -2.89
N GLN A 119 -19.92 3.90 -1.65
CA GLN A 119 -19.18 4.52 -0.57
C GLN A 119 -18.15 3.53 0.01
N TYR A 120 -17.00 4.04 0.42
CA TYR A 120 -16.00 3.34 1.19
C TYR A 120 -16.01 3.89 2.61
N ASP A 121 -15.79 3.04 3.59
CA ASP A 121 -15.71 3.46 5.00
C ASP A 121 -14.37 4.13 5.29
N LEU A 122 -13.33 3.77 4.54
CA LEU A 122 -11.99 4.31 4.67
C LEU A 122 -11.27 4.41 3.34
N ILE A 123 -10.58 5.52 3.14
CA ILE A 123 -9.60 5.70 2.06
C ILE A 123 -8.21 5.63 2.70
N LEU A 124 -7.44 4.59 2.35
CA LEU A 124 -6.06 4.46 2.78
C LEU A 124 -5.12 5.04 1.71
N GLN A 125 -4.31 5.99 2.10
CA GLN A 125 -3.28 6.62 1.26
C GLN A 125 -1.92 6.49 1.94
N SER A 126 -1.38 5.29 1.95
CA SER A 126 -0.10 4.98 2.56
C SER A 126 1.04 5.42 1.63
N GLU A 127 1.65 6.56 1.95
CA GLU A 127 2.73 7.21 1.19
C GLU A 127 2.37 7.54 -0.28
N SER A 128 1.10 7.56 -0.63
CA SER A 128 0.63 7.86 -1.99
C SER A 128 0.04 9.26 -2.15
N ALA A 129 -0.39 9.90 -1.06
CA ALA A 129 -1.03 11.21 -1.10
C ALA A 129 -0.15 12.31 -1.72
N CYS A 130 1.18 12.20 -1.60
CA CYS A 130 2.13 13.15 -2.18
C CYS A 130 2.18 13.13 -3.73
N TYR A 131 1.63 12.11 -4.37
CA TYR A 131 1.52 12.00 -5.82
C TYR A 131 0.17 12.44 -6.39
N ILE A 132 -0.78 12.79 -5.49
CA ILE A 132 -2.14 13.21 -5.84
C ILE A 132 -2.20 14.73 -5.80
N LYS A 133 -2.78 15.34 -6.83
CA LYS A 133 -3.00 16.78 -6.83
C LYS A 133 -4.12 17.13 -5.83
N ILE A 134 -3.83 17.99 -4.88
CA ILE A 134 -4.74 18.33 -3.78
C ILE A 134 -6.05 18.94 -4.30
N ASP A 135 -5.97 19.78 -5.32
CA ASP A 135 -7.11 20.44 -5.95
C ASP A 135 -7.95 19.54 -6.87
N GLU A 136 -7.45 18.35 -7.21
CA GLU A 136 -8.15 17.38 -8.06
C GLU A 136 -8.51 16.08 -7.29
N GLY A 137 -7.94 15.85 -6.11
CA GLY A 137 -8.07 14.58 -5.37
C GLY A 137 -8.93 14.63 -4.10
N PHE A 138 -9.37 15.83 -3.67
CA PHE A 138 -10.16 16.03 -2.44
C PHE A 138 -11.33 16.97 -2.66
#